data_ce9dfe6a235f6161d02d0a7a864eeadf
#
_entry.id   ce9dfe6a235f6161d02d0a7a864eeadf
#
_cell.length_a   1.000
_cell.length_b   1.000
_cell.length_c   1.000
_cell.angle_alpha   90.00
_cell.angle_beta   90.00
_cell.angle_gamma   90.00
#
_symmetry.space_group_name_H-M   'P 1'
#
loop_
_entity.id
_entity.type
_entity.pdbx_description
1 polymer ?
#
loop_
_entity_poly.entity_id
_entity_poly.type
_entity_poly.pdbx_seq_one_letter_code
_entity_poly.pdbx_strand_id
1 'polypeptide(L)'
;MRTAARSGESGGMDSTQNKALIRSFIDEYQTGADERALRRIVHPDVIDHSRPPGISPGIEGVREQFDGFRAAFSGFRATVLHQVAEGDLVVTHKVFTGRHDGEFAGVAPTGRDVEIVVMDIVRVADGRIVEHWNCVDRLGLMMQLGALPIPSGAVPSGA
;
A
#
# COMPACT_ATOMS: atom_id res chain seq x y z
N MET A 1 24.13 -44.25 -16.01
CA MET A 1 24.38 -42.84 -16.27
C MET A 1 23.21 -42.05 -15.68
N ARG A 2 23.36 -41.46 -14.50
CA ARG A 2 22.30 -40.69 -13.84
C ARG A 2 22.63 -39.21 -14.01
N THR A 3 21.85 -38.51 -14.82
CA THR A 3 21.94 -37.08 -15.01
C THR A 3 21.23 -36.40 -13.83
N ALA A 4 22.00 -35.78 -12.95
CA ALA A 4 21.48 -34.97 -11.88
C ALA A 4 20.91 -33.67 -12.49
N ALA A 5 19.61 -33.46 -12.32
CA ALA A 5 19.00 -32.17 -12.56
C ALA A 5 19.54 -31.18 -11.53
N ARG A 6 20.31 -30.20 -11.97
CA ARG A 6 20.67 -29.03 -11.17
C ARG A 6 19.43 -28.16 -11.06
N SER A 7 18.78 -28.20 -9.90
CA SER A 7 17.85 -27.16 -9.49
C SER A 7 18.65 -25.84 -9.38
N GLY A 8 18.44 -24.94 -10.33
CA GLY A 8 18.96 -23.60 -10.27
C GLY A 8 18.32 -22.87 -9.09
N GLU A 9 19.04 -22.69 -8.02
CA GLU A 9 18.71 -21.70 -7.01
C GLU A 9 18.85 -20.32 -7.65
N SER A 10 17.70 -19.75 -8.03
CA SER A 10 17.65 -18.32 -8.30
C SER A 10 17.89 -17.62 -6.96
N GLY A 11 18.95 -16.81 -6.85
CA GLY A 11 19.34 -16.09 -5.63
C GLY A 11 18.35 -14.97 -5.26
N GLY A 12 17.04 -15.21 -5.37
CA GLY A 12 15.97 -14.33 -4.91
C GLY A 12 15.79 -14.42 -3.39
N MET A 13 15.29 -13.35 -2.79
CA MET A 13 14.92 -13.32 -1.36
C MET A 13 13.83 -14.37 -1.09
N ASP A 14 13.88 -15.00 0.08
CA ASP A 14 12.81 -15.91 0.50
C ASP A 14 11.54 -15.16 0.94
N SER A 15 10.44 -15.88 1.10
CA SER A 15 9.15 -15.30 1.49
C SER A 15 9.20 -14.52 2.81
N THR A 16 10.06 -14.89 3.74
CA THR A 16 10.24 -14.19 5.01
C THR A 16 10.96 -12.87 4.81
N GLN A 17 12.01 -12.86 4.01
CA GLN A 17 12.76 -11.66 3.65
C GLN A 17 11.89 -10.69 2.83
N ASN A 18 11.09 -11.21 1.88
CA ASN A 18 10.16 -10.41 1.11
C ASN A 18 9.12 -9.73 2.02
N LYS A 19 8.53 -10.46 2.97
CA LYS A 19 7.62 -9.87 3.96
C LYS A 19 8.28 -8.80 4.81
N ALA A 20 9.50 -9.03 5.27
CA ALA A 20 10.26 -8.04 6.05
C ALA A 20 10.54 -6.77 5.24
N LEU A 21 10.90 -6.90 3.96
CA LEU A 21 11.10 -5.77 3.04
C LEU A 21 9.83 -4.90 2.93
N ILE A 22 8.68 -5.55 2.73
CA ILE A 22 7.41 -4.81 2.62
C ILE A 22 7.03 -4.15 3.95
N ARG A 23 7.28 -4.78 5.10
CA ARG A 23 7.08 -4.13 6.42
C ARG A 23 7.97 -2.90 6.58
N SER A 24 9.26 -2.98 6.21
CA SER A 24 10.15 -1.82 6.21
C SER A 24 9.63 -0.69 5.31
N PHE A 25 9.10 -1.02 4.13
CA PHE A 25 8.48 -0.01 3.25
C PHE A 25 7.28 0.67 3.92
N ILE A 26 6.41 -0.11 4.56
CA ILE A 26 5.21 0.41 5.25
C ILE A 26 5.61 1.31 6.43
N ASP A 27 6.53 0.86 7.26
CA ASP A 27 6.91 1.57 8.48
C ASP A 27 7.77 2.80 8.18
N GLU A 28 8.81 2.65 7.35
CA GLU A 28 9.77 3.71 7.11
C GLU A 28 9.24 4.76 6.11
N TYR A 29 8.56 4.32 5.02
CA TYR A 29 8.10 5.26 4.01
C TYR A 29 6.61 5.59 4.09
N GLN A 30 5.72 4.59 4.09
CA GLN A 30 4.28 4.88 4.08
C GLN A 30 3.86 5.65 5.33
N THR A 31 4.38 5.25 6.50
CA THR A 31 4.14 5.93 7.79
C THR A 31 5.17 7.03 8.07
N GLY A 32 6.46 6.70 7.94
CA GLY A 32 7.57 7.56 8.36
C GLY A 32 8.00 8.62 7.34
N ALA A 33 7.53 8.54 6.10
CA ALA A 33 7.89 9.46 4.99
C ALA A 33 9.40 9.52 4.68
N ASP A 34 10.15 8.44 4.97
CA ASP A 34 11.58 8.39 4.67
C ASP A 34 11.83 8.18 3.17
N GLU A 35 12.24 9.23 2.49
CA GLU A 35 12.60 9.22 1.07
C GLU A 35 13.78 8.29 0.74
N ARG A 36 14.67 8.02 1.70
CA ARG A 36 15.77 7.08 1.50
C ARG A 36 15.25 5.65 1.47
N ALA A 37 14.28 5.33 2.32
CA ALA A 37 13.60 4.05 2.31
C ALA A 37 12.84 3.82 1.00
N LEU A 38 12.12 4.83 0.50
CA LEU A 38 11.46 4.77 -0.81
C LEU A 38 12.45 4.37 -1.90
N ARG A 39 13.55 5.11 -2.05
CA ARG A 39 14.57 4.88 -3.09
C ARG A 39 15.32 3.55 -2.94
N ARG A 40 15.47 3.05 -1.71
CA ARG A 40 16.12 1.76 -1.43
C ARG A 40 15.23 0.59 -1.78
N ILE A 41 13.94 0.67 -1.44
CA ILE A 41 13.01 -0.46 -1.47
C ILE A 41 12.21 -0.53 -2.77
N VAL A 42 11.88 0.62 -3.38
CA VAL A 42 11.08 0.66 -4.60
C VAL A 42 11.97 0.82 -5.83
N HIS A 43 11.71 0.02 -6.87
CA HIS A 43 12.42 0.17 -8.14
C HIS A 43 12.01 1.50 -8.81
N PRO A 44 12.95 2.24 -9.44
CA PRO A 44 12.62 3.49 -10.12
C PRO A 44 11.48 3.37 -11.14
N ASP A 45 11.47 2.27 -11.89
CA ASP A 45 10.48 1.97 -12.93
C ASP A 45 9.38 1.01 -12.44
N VAL A 46 9.01 1.07 -11.14
CA VAL A 46 7.95 0.23 -10.58
C VAL A 46 6.66 0.38 -11.36
N ILE A 47 6.00 -0.75 -11.65
CA ILE A 47 4.72 -0.76 -12.35
C ILE A 47 3.58 -0.82 -11.32
N ASP A 48 2.83 0.24 -11.18
CA ASP A 48 1.59 0.25 -10.39
C ASP A 48 0.39 0.02 -11.31
N HIS A 49 -0.15 -1.21 -11.27
CA HIS A 49 -1.31 -1.63 -12.07
C HIS A 49 -2.63 -0.99 -11.58
N SER A 50 -2.63 -0.44 -10.37
CA SER A 50 -3.80 0.24 -9.77
C SER A 50 -3.65 1.76 -9.80
N ARG A 51 -2.67 2.28 -10.53
CA ARG A 51 -2.34 3.70 -10.59
C ARG A 51 -3.53 4.55 -11.04
N PRO A 52 -3.95 5.55 -10.24
CA PRO A 52 -5.01 6.45 -10.63
C PRO A 52 -4.65 7.26 -11.90
N PRO A 53 -5.63 7.63 -12.73
CA PRO A 53 -5.41 8.56 -13.83
C PRO A 53 -4.78 9.87 -13.35
N GLY A 54 -3.80 10.39 -14.10
CA GLY A 54 -3.11 11.64 -13.78
C GLY A 54 -1.91 11.54 -12.85
N ILE A 55 -1.70 10.39 -12.20
CA ILE A 55 -0.50 10.13 -11.38
C ILE A 55 0.66 9.69 -12.30
N SER A 56 1.88 10.14 -12.01
CA SER A 56 3.09 9.79 -12.76
C SER A 56 3.40 8.28 -12.70
N PRO A 57 4.06 7.69 -13.70
CA PRO A 57 4.54 6.33 -13.62
C PRO A 57 5.76 6.19 -12.69
N GLY A 58 6.09 4.96 -12.32
CA GLY A 58 7.29 4.63 -11.55
C GLY A 58 7.25 5.16 -10.12
N ILE A 59 8.43 5.31 -9.54
CA ILE A 59 8.62 5.72 -8.14
C ILE A 59 8.05 7.13 -7.85
N GLU A 60 8.02 8.01 -8.86
CA GLU A 60 7.44 9.34 -8.71
C GLU A 60 5.93 9.26 -8.43
N GLY A 61 5.22 8.35 -9.10
CA GLY A 61 3.80 8.13 -8.83
C GLY A 61 3.54 7.61 -7.42
N VAL A 62 4.43 6.75 -6.89
CA VAL A 62 4.35 6.31 -5.49
C VAL A 62 4.47 7.52 -4.56
N ARG A 63 5.45 8.41 -4.82
CA ARG A 63 5.66 9.64 -4.04
C ARG A 63 4.43 10.54 -4.08
N GLU A 64 3.94 10.86 -5.29
CA GLU A 64 2.77 11.73 -5.48
C GLU A 64 1.53 11.22 -4.71
N GLN A 65 1.28 9.91 -4.74
CA GLN A 65 0.15 9.32 -4.02
C GLN A 65 0.28 9.48 -2.51
N PHE A 66 1.45 9.17 -1.93
CA PHE A 66 1.64 9.27 -0.47
C PHE A 66 1.74 10.72 0.00
N ASP A 67 2.29 11.63 -0.79
CA ASP A 67 2.26 13.07 -0.49
C ASP A 67 0.82 13.59 -0.48
N GLY A 68 -0.01 13.14 -1.43
CA GLY A 68 -1.44 13.44 -1.45
C GLY A 68 -2.18 12.93 -0.21
N PHE A 69 -1.92 11.70 0.23
CA PHE A 69 -2.51 11.17 1.45
C PHE A 69 -2.06 11.95 2.70
N ARG A 70 -0.78 12.27 2.83
CA ARG A 70 -0.25 13.04 3.97
C ARG A 70 -0.78 14.47 4.00
N ALA A 71 -1.00 15.08 2.83
CA ALA A 71 -1.60 16.41 2.73
C ALA A 71 -3.09 16.41 3.14
N ALA A 72 -3.81 15.33 2.84
CA ALA A 72 -5.22 15.20 3.15
C ALA A 72 -5.48 14.72 4.59
N PHE A 73 -4.61 13.87 5.14
CA PHE A 73 -4.84 13.19 6.41
C PHE A 73 -3.67 13.43 7.37
N SER A 74 -3.87 14.25 8.39
CA SER A 74 -2.87 14.43 9.45
C SER A 74 -2.77 13.16 10.32
N GLY A 75 -1.58 12.90 10.88
CA GLY A 75 -1.31 11.69 11.64
C GLY A 75 -1.41 10.40 10.81
N PHE A 76 -1.26 10.51 9.48
CA PHE A 76 -1.34 9.37 8.55
C PHE A 76 -0.36 8.27 8.92
N ARG A 77 -0.88 7.07 9.13
CA ARG A 77 -0.08 5.88 9.47
C ARG A 77 -0.71 4.60 8.93
N ALA A 78 0.11 3.58 8.73
CA ALA A 78 -0.31 2.26 8.31
C ALA A 78 -0.16 1.24 9.45
N THR A 79 -1.14 0.34 9.58
CA THR A 79 -1.08 -0.82 10.47
C THR A 79 -1.30 -2.09 9.65
N VAL A 80 -0.33 -3.01 9.67
CA VAL A 80 -0.45 -4.31 9.00
C VAL A 80 -1.28 -5.25 9.88
N LEU A 81 -2.37 -5.76 9.33
CA LEU A 81 -3.25 -6.74 9.98
C LEU A 81 -2.83 -8.17 9.64
N HIS A 82 -2.67 -8.47 8.35
CA HIS A 82 -2.27 -9.78 7.84
C HIS A 82 -1.25 -9.64 6.72
N GLN A 83 -0.33 -10.60 6.62
CA GLN A 83 0.63 -10.64 5.54
C GLN A 83 0.99 -12.08 5.18
N VAL A 84 0.85 -12.43 3.92
CA VAL A 84 1.23 -13.72 3.36
C VAL A 84 2.16 -13.52 2.18
N ALA A 85 3.02 -14.51 1.90
CA ALA A 85 3.92 -14.47 0.76
C ALA A 85 4.07 -15.86 0.14
N GLU A 86 4.12 -15.90 -1.18
CA GLU A 86 4.43 -17.09 -1.96
C GLU A 86 5.35 -16.68 -3.13
N GLY A 87 6.52 -17.31 -3.20
CA GLY A 87 7.54 -16.95 -4.18
C GLY A 87 7.97 -15.49 -4.04
N ASP A 88 7.84 -14.75 -5.12
CA ASP A 88 8.19 -13.33 -5.21
C ASP A 88 7.02 -12.37 -4.89
N LEU A 89 5.83 -12.91 -4.57
CA LEU A 89 4.63 -12.13 -4.27
C LEU A 89 4.40 -12.01 -2.76
N VAL A 90 4.05 -10.81 -2.32
CA VAL A 90 3.62 -10.52 -0.95
C VAL A 90 2.24 -9.88 -0.98
N VAL A 91 1.29 -10.47 -0.27
CA VAL A 91 -0.04 -9.90 -0.05
C VAL A 91 -0.09 -9.30 1.35
N THR A 92 -0.54 -8.07 1.46
CA THR A 92 -0.65 -7.36 2.73
C THR A 92 -2.06 -6.79 2.90
N HIS A 93 -2.75 -7.20 3.95
CA HIS A 93 -3.95 -6.56 4.45
C HIS A 93 -3.55 -5.54 5.51
N LYS A 94 -3.87 -4.28 5.30
CA LYS A 94 -3.52 -3.17 6.20
C LYS A 94 -4.62 -2.13 6.27
N VAL A 95 -4.54 -1.30 7.31
CA VAL A 95 -5.40 -0.13 7.48
C VAL A 95 -4.51 1.11 7.56
N PHE A 96 -4.83 2.12 6.77
CA PHE A 96 -4.33 3.47 7.02
C PHE A 96 -5.30 4.22 7.91
N THR A 97 -4.78 4.95 8.87
CA THR A 97 -5.55 5.84 9.74
C THR A 97 -5.02 7.26 9.62
N GLY A 98 -5.88 8.23 9.86
CA GLY A 98 -5.53 9.65 9.87
C GLY A 98 -6.77 10.51 10.12
N ARG A 99 -6.55 11.81 10.36
CA ARG A 99 -7.61 12.80 10.49
C ARG A 99 -7.72 13.59 9.20
N HIS A 100 -8.93 13.73 8.68
CA HIS A 100 -9.19 14.46 7.43
C HIS A 100 -9.16 15.97 7.64
N ASP A 101 -7.96 16.54 7.52
CA ASP A 101 -7.68 17.95 7.73
C ASP A 101 -7.32 18.72 6.44
N GLY A 102 -7.10 18.01 5.32
CA GLY A 102 -6.89 18.57 3.98
C GLY A 102 -7.97 18.12 2.99
N GLU A 103 -8.00 18.72 1.80
CA GLU A 103 -8.92 18.29 0.75
C GLU A 103 -8.56 16.89 0.24
N PHE A 104 -9.57 16.02 0.07
CA PHE A 104 -9.40 14.70 -0.53
C PHE A 104 -10.51 14.39 -1.51
N ALA A 105 -10.18 14.07 -2.75
CA ALA A 105 -11.10 13.68 -3.83
C ALA A 105 -12.30 14.66 -3.98
N GLY A 106 -12.05 15.96 -3.87
CA GLY A 106 -13.08 17.00 -3.96
C GLY A 106 -13.90 17.21 -2.68
N VAL A 107 -13.58 16.49 -1.60
CA VAL A 107 -14.22 16.68 -0.29
C VAL A 107 -13.37 17.62 0.56
N ALA A 108 -13.97 18.73 1.00
CA ALA A 108 -13.31 19.68 1.89
C ALA A 108 -13.01 19.04 3.26
N PRO A 109 -12.01 19.52 4.02
CA PRO A 109 -11.65 18.99 5.32
C PRO A 109 -12.85 18.84 6.25
N THR A 110 -13.06 17.63 6.78
CA THR A 110 -14.18 17.33 7.69
C THR A 110 -13.78 17.27 9.15
N GLY A 111 -12.49 17.19 9.45
CA GLY A 111 -11.96 16.99 10.79
C GLY A 111 -12.26 15.61 11.38
N ARG A 112 -12.73 14.66 10.57
CA ARG A 112 -13.07 13.30 11.01
C ARG A 112 -11.85 12.40 11.01
N ASP A 113 -11.77 11.51 11.99
CA ASP A 113 -10.84 10.39 11.95
C ASP A 113 -11.37 9.34 10.96
N VAL A 114 -10.47 8.74 10.17
CA VAL A 114 -10.82 7.77 9.13
C VAL A 114 -9.94 6.53 9.22
N GLU A 115 -10.51 5.42 8.74
CA GLU A 115 -9.82 4.16 8.51
C GLU A 115 -9.98 3.76 7.04
N ILE A 116 -8.85 3.54 6.35
CA ILE A 116 -8.82 3.17 4.94
C ILE A 116 -8.30 1.74 4.84
N VAL A 117 -9.19 0.81 4.57
CA VAL A 117 -8.82 -0.61 4.42
C VAL A 117 -8.21 -0.84 3.04
N VAL A 118 -7.08 -1.53 3.00
CA VAL A 118 -6.31 -1.79 1.78
C VAL A 118 -5.83 -3.24 1.75
N MET A 119 -5.97 -3.86 0.57
CA MET A 119 -5.30 -5.11 0.21
C MET A 119 -4.29 -4.82 -0.89
N ASP A 120 -3.01 -5.02 -0.62
CA ASP A 120 -1.95 -4.90 -1.61
C ASP A 120 -1.43 -6.26 -2.04
N ILE A 121 -1.05 -6.36 -3.30
CA ILE A 121 -0.16 -7.41 -3.82
C ILE A 121 1.07 -6.71 -4.37
N VAL A 122 2.25 -7.17 -3.99
CA VAL A 122 3.54 -6.61 -4.43
C VAL A 122 4.41 -7.73 -4.97
N ARG A 123 5.07 -7.49 -6.10
CA ARG A 123 6.14 -8.36 -6.59
C ARG A 123 7.48 -7.78 -6.17
N VAL A 124 8.34 -8.65 -5.62
CA VAL A 124 9.71 -8.32 -5.24
C VAL A 124 10.69 -9.00 -6.18
N ALA A 125 11.61 -8.24 -6.75
CA ALA A 125 12.74 -8.75 -7.52
C ALA A 125 14.01 -8.01 -7.12
N ASP A 126 15.12 -8.71 -6.98
CA ASP A 126 16.42 -8.15 -6.61
C ASP A 126 16.38 -7.22 -5.37
N GLY A 127 15.57 -7.61 -4.38
CA GLY A 127 15.42 -6.87 -3.13
C GLY A 127 14.66 -5.55 -3.27
N ARG A 128 13.86 -5.38 -4.33
CA ARG A 128 13.04 -4.18 -4.58
C ARG A 128 11.64 -4.54 -5.00
N ILE A 129 10.70 -3.65 -4.70
CA ILE A 129 9.33 -3.69 -5.23
C ILE A 129 9.39 -3.30 -6.71
N VAL A 130 8.95 -4.21 -7.60
CA VAL A 130 8.94 -3.98 -9.06
C VAL A 130 7.54 -3.87 -9.64
N GLU A 131 6.53 -4.48 -9.00
CA GLU A 131 5.13 -4.38 -9.40
C GLU A 131 4.22 -4.26 -8.18
N HIS A 132 3.09 -3.58 -8.37
CA HIS A 132 2.10 -3.34 -7.33
C HIS A 132 0.68 -3.39 -7.89
N TRP A 133 -0.23 -4.03 -7.13
CA TRP A 133 -1.68 -4.02 -7.31
C TRP A 133 -2.32 -3.72 -5.97
N ASN A 134 -3.44 -3.01 -5.96
CA ASN A 134 -4.21 -2.81 -4.73
C ASN A 134 -5.72 -2.85 -4.95
N CYS A 135 -6.41 -3.10 -3.85
CA CYS A 135 -7.82 -2.85 -3.68
C CYS A 135 -8.02 -2.00 -2.42
N VAL A 136 -8.54 -0.79 -2.62
CA VAL A 136 -8.78 0.18 -1.53
C VAL A 136 -10.28 0.30 -1.32
N ASP A 137 -10.75 0.23 -0.08
CA ASP A 137 -12.15 0.54 0.28
C ASP A 137 -12.43 2.04 0.16
N ARG A 138 -12.53 2.51 -1.09
CA ARG A 138 -12.84 3.91 -1.39
C ARG A 138 -14.28 4.26 -1.02
N LEU A 139 -15.20 3.29 -1.16
CA LEU A 139 -16.60 3.52 -0.83
C LEU A 139 -16.75 3.77 0.67
N GLY A 140 -16.17 2.92 1.50
CA GLY A 140 -16.15 3.09 2.95
C GLY A 140 -15.53 4.42 3.38
N LEU A 141 -14.42 4.80 2.76
CA LEU A 141 -13.80 6.11 3.02
C LEU A 141 -14.74 7.27 2.68
N MET A 142 -15.36 7.28 1.50
CA MET A 142 -16.29 8.36 1.10
C MET A 142 -17.52 8.46 2.00
N MET A 143 -18.01 7.33 2.52
CA MET A 143 -19.08 7.31 3.52
C MET A 143 -18.59 7.89 4.87
N GLN A 144 -17.40 7.53 5.33
CA GLN A 144 -16.80 8.10 6.55
C GLN A 144 -16.62 9.62 6.44
N LEU A 145 -16.23 10.11 5.27
CA LEU A 145 -16.12 11.56 5.00
C LEU A 145 -17.48 12.27 4.88
N GLY A 146 -18.58 11.51 4.77
CA GLY A 146 -19.93 12.06 4.57
C GLY A 146 -20.21 12.53 3.15
N ALA A 147 -19.36 12.18 2.19
CA ALA A 147 -19.54 12.47 0.77
C ALA A 147 -20.59 11.56 0.10
N LEU A 148 -20.84 10.39 0.70
CA LEU A 148 -21.86 9.44 0.27
C LEU A 148 -22.75 9.05 1.46
N PRO A 149 -24.07 8.83 1.24
CA PRO A 149 -24.96 8.37 2.31
C PRO A 149 -24.62 6.94 2.73
N ILE A 150 -24.73 6.66 4.03
CA ILE A 150 -24.66 5.29 4.53
C ILE A 150 -25.97 4.60 4.13
N PRO A 151 -25.97 3.45 3.43
CA PRO A 151 -27.18 2.74 3.07
C PRO A 151 -27.99 2.38 4.32
N SER A 152 -29.29 2.68 4.32
CA SER A 152 -30.19 2.28 5.40
C SER A 152 -30.23 0.74 5.44
N GLY A 153 -29.78 0.13 6.53
CA GLY A 153 -29.70 -1.33 6.69
C GLY A 153 -28.28 -1.94 6.56
N ALA A 154 -27.22 -1.12 6.40
CA ALA A 154 -25.85 -1.61 6.55
C ALA A 154 -25.65 -2.09 7.98
N VAL A 155 -25.38 -3.40 8.14
CA VAL A 155 -24.99 -3.98 9.43
C VAL A 155 -23.68 -3.32 9.84
N PRO A 156 -23.56 -2.72 11.03
CA PRO A 156 -22.28 -2.23 11.49
C PRO A 156 -21.29 -3.41 11.52
N SER A 157 -20.11 -3.23 10.95
CA SER A 157 -19.03 -4.20 11.05
C SER A 157 -18.71 -4.40 12.53
N GLY A 158 -19.30 -5.45 13.09
CA GLY A 158 -19.12 -5.81 14.49
C GLY A 158 -17.89 -6.69 14.65
N ALA A 159 -17.07 -6.31 15.61
CA ALA A 159 -16.09 -7.06 16.38
C ALA A 159 -15.00 -7.82 15.63
#